data_0c9205a934cc051db6eab0abb374671f
#
_entry.id   0c9205a934cc051db6eab0abb374671f
#
_cell.length_a   1.000
_cell.length_b   1.000
_cell.length_c   1.000
_cell.angle_alpha   90.00
_cell.angle_beta   90.00
_cell.angle_gamma   90.00
#
_symmetry.space_group_name_H-M   'P 1'
#
loop_
_entity.id
_entity.type
_entity.pdbx_description
1 polymer ?
#
loop_
_entity_poly.entity_id
_entity_poly.type
_entity_poly.pdbx_seq_one_letter_code
_entity_poly.pdbx_strand_id
1 'polypeptide(L)'
;MELLTQTFWSIFTTDVFFYCILGVVAGMVIGTLPGLSATMGIAILTPLTFWLEPAQGMAVLLGIYNSAIWAGGISAILINTPVSPASIAQTFDGYYMVSQGKVKKALNMNTIYSVIGGLMGTVVLIVFSFPVARFALKFGPPEMFAMALFGLSMMIGVSGGYILKGLLAGALGLMVSTIGMDPMTGSLRFTFGNMNMMDGIEFVVVMVGMFGVGEVLFQISKRSEEDKKKRQQAQIASNTAEAFPAAKEFKGSVIPTAICGAISAVIGAVPGTGGDIAAIICWQQTKNFSKHPEEFGKGAVNGLAVTSCANNAVIGGAMTTMMTLGIPGDGVTAVLIGSLMMYGMQPGPMMF
;
A
#
# COMPACT_ATOMS: atom_id res chain seq x y z
N MET A 1 6.46 2.89 27.91
CA MET A 1 7.50 3.76 27.35
C MET A 1 8.84 3.03 27.24
N GLU A 2 9.33 2.40 28.32
CA GLU A 2 10.61 1.65 28.29
C GLU A 2 10.62 0.51 27.28
N LEU A 3 9.54 -0.25 27.16
CA LEU A 3 9.42 -1.34 26.17
C LEU A 3 9.55 -0.82 24.74
N LEU A 4 8.90 0.29 24.40
CA LEU A 4 8.98 0.90 23.08
C LEU A 4 10.39 1.41 22.75
N THR A 5 11.07 2.01 23.73
CA THR A 5 12.45 2.48 23.54
C THR A 5 13.42 1.32 23.40
N GLN A 6 13.29 0.27 24.20
CA GLN A 6 14.11 -0.94 24.09
C GLN A 6 13.90 -1.63 22.74
N THR A 7 12.64 -1.82 22.31
CA THR A 7 12.32 -2.42 21.00
C THR A 7 12.84 -1.56 19.85
N PHE A 8 12.74 -0.24 19.93
CA PHE A 8 13.28 0.67 18.92
C PHE A 8 14.80 0.49 18.76
N TRP A 9 15.54 0.48 19.86
CA TRP A 9 17.00 0.28 19.80
C TRP A 9 17.40 -1.12 19.37
N SER A 10 16.62 -2.16 19.74
CA SER A 10 16.90 -3.53 19.31
C SER A 10 16.84 -3.70 17.79
N ILE A 11 15.98 -2.96 17.09
CA ILE A 11 15.92 -2.98 15.62
C ILE A 11 17.26 -2.56 14.99
N PHE A 12 17.93 -1.55 15.56
CA PHE A 12 19.20 -1.05 15.01
C PHE A 12 20.42 -1.89 15.42
N THR A 13 20.33 -2.69 16.47
CA THR A 13 21.43 -3.51 17.00
C THR A 13 21.36 -4.96 16.55
N THR A 14 20.31 -5.36 15.81
CA THR A 14 20.07 -6.71 15.34
C THR A 14 20.14 -6.79 13.81
N ASP A 15 20.13 -8.02 13.28
CA ASP A 15 20.07 -8.28 11.83
C ASP A 15 18.79 -7.73 11.18
N VAL A 16 17.76 -7.40 11.96
CA VAL A 16 16.48 -6.82 11.50
C VAL A 16 16.70 -5.57 10.64
N PHE A 17 17.65 -4.70 11.04
CA PHE A 17 17.97 -3.49 10.26
C PHE A 17 18.55 -3.83 8.88
N PHE A 18 19.41 -4.86 8.80
CA PHE A 18 19.96 -5.33 7.53
C PHE A 18 18.85 -5.85 6.61
N TYR A 19 17.94 -6.67 7.14
CA TYR A 19 16.79 -7.19 6.38
C TYR A 19 15.83 -6.06 5.95
N CYS A 20 15.64 -5.03 6.79
CA CYS A 20 14.88 -3.84 6.40
C CYS A 20 15.51 -3.14 5.18
N ILE A 21 16.84 -2.95 5.17
CA ILE A 21 17.56 -2.36 4.02
C ILE A 21 17.39 -3.22 2.76
N LEU A 22 17.51 -4.55 2.88
CA LEU A 22 17.27 -5.46 1.75
C LEU A 22 15.85 -5.29 1.20
N GLY A 23 14.86 -5.22 2.09
CA GLY A 23 13.48 -4.95 1.70
C GLY A 23 13.31 -3.62 0.98
N VAL A 24 13.93 -2.55 1.50
CA VAL A 24 13.90 -1.21 0.88
C VAL A 24 14.50 -1.26 -0.53
N VAL A 25 15.66 -1.88 -0.70
CA VAL A 25 16.31 -2.00 -2.03
C VAL A 25 15.45 -2.82 -2.99
N ALA A 26 14.91 -3.95 -2.55
CA ALA A 26 14.01 -4.76 -3.36
C ALA A 26 12.75 -3.98 -3.77
N GLY A 27 12.14 -3.27 -2.84
CA GLY A 27 10.96 -2.45 -3.11
C GLY A 27 11.24 -1.26 -4.04
N MET A 28 12.43 -0.64 -3.96
CA MET A 28 12.85 0.39 -4.92
C MET A 28 12.90 -0.17 -6.35
N VAL A 29 13.47 -1.36 -6.53
CA VAL A 29 13.52 -2.01 -7.84
C VAL A 29 12.12 -2.34 -8.33
N ILE A 30 11.29 -2.97 -7.49
CA ILE A 30 9.90 -3.36 -7.82
C ILE A 30 9.08 -2.12 -8.19
N GLY A 31 9.12 -1.09 -7.35
CA GLY A 31 8.30 0.12 -7.54
C GLY A 31 8.72 0.97 -8.73
N THR A 32 9.95 0.88 -9.23
CA THR A 32 10.38 1.61 -10.41
C THR A 32 10.04 0.91 -11.71
N LEU A 33 9.80 -0.40 -11.68
CA LEU A 33 9.52 -1.19 -12.88
C LEU A 33 8.03 -1.10 -13.24
N PRO A 34 7.66 -0.50 -14.40
CA PRO A 34 6.28 -0.46 -14.84
C PRO A 34 5.69 -1.86 -14.96
N GLY A 35 4.53 -2.07 -14.34
CA GLY A 35 3.85 -3.35 -14.33
C GLY A 35 4.12 -4.22 -13.07
N LEU A 36 5.03 -3.82 -12.17
CA LEU A 36 5.24 -4.47 -10.89
C LEU A 36 4.68 -3.60 -9.75
N SER A 37 3.58 -4.01 -9.14
CA SER A 37 3.01 -3.28 -7.99
C SER A 37 3.66 -3.69 -6.67
N ALA A 38 3.52 -2.85 -5.64
CA ALA A 38 3.96 -3.18 -4.27
C ALA A 38 3.31 -4.48 -3.77
N THR A 39 2.01 -4.67 -4.05
CA THR A 39 1.26 -5.89 -3.71
C THR A 39 1.89 -7.14 -4.31
N MET A 40 2.20 -7.08 -5.61
CA MET A 40 2.84 -8.17 -6.32
C MET A 40 4.25 -8.45 -5.77
N GLY A 41 5.03 -7.40 -5.53
CA GLY A 41 6.38 -7.57 -4.99
C GLY A 41 6.38 -8.27 -3.64
N ILE A 42 5.47 -7.89 -2.75
CA ILE A 42 5.32 -8.53 -1.45
C ILE A 42 4.81 -9.96 -1.62
N ALA A 43 3.80 -10.20 -2.45
CA ALA A 43 3.26 -11.54 -2.67
C ALA A 43 4.32 -12.53 -3.19
N ILE A 44 5.17 -12.11 -4.12
CA ILE A 44 6.25 -12.94 -4.69
C ILE A 44 7.36 -13.19 -3.65
N LEU A 45 7.70 -12.19 -2.83
CA LEU A 45 8.80 -12.30 -1.89
C LEU A 45 8.39 -12.87 -0.52
N THR A 46 7.09 -12.89 -0.20
CA THR A 46 6.59 -13.50 1.05
C THR A 46 7.09 -14.94 1.27
N PRO A 47 7.04 -15.87 0.30
CA PRO A 47 7.56 -17.22 0.53
C PRO A 47 9.06 -17.27 0.86
N LEU A 48 9.83 -16.31 0.36
CA LEU A 48 11.27 -16.23 0.68
C LEU A 48 11.52 -15.77 2.12
N THR A 49 10.59 -15.02 2.70
CA THR A 49 10.70 -14.58 4.09
C THR A 49 10.40 -15.69 5.09
N PHE A 50 9.79 -16.79 4.67
CA PHE A 50 9.45 -17.92 5.54
C PHE A 50 10.65 -18.53 6.27
N TRP A 51 11.84 -18.44 5.67
CA TRP A 51 13.10 -18.93 6.27
C TRP A 51 13.73 -17.97 7.28
N LEU A 52 13.13 -16.79 7.46
CA LEU A 52 13.59 -15.73 8.36
C LEU A 52 12.79 -15.78 9.68
N GLU A 53 13.36 -15.20 10.72
CA GLU A 53 12.60 -14.92 11.93
C GLU A 53 11.47 -13.93 11.66
N PRO A 54 10.35 -13.98 12.42
CA PRO A 54 9.19 -13.13 12.16
C PRO A 54 9.52 -11.63 12.05
N ALA A 55 10.39 -11.11 12.93
CA ALA A 55 10.78 -9.71 12.90
C ALA A 55 11.60 -9.34 11.64
N GLN A 56 12.50 -10.24 11.21
CA GLN A 56 13.32 -10.07 10.01
C GLN A 56 12.45 -10.11 8.75
N GLY A 57 11.56 -11.12 8.65
CA GLY A 57 10.65 -11.27 7.52
C GLY A 57 9.70 -10.08 7.37
N MET A 58 9.11 -9.63 8.48
CA MET A 58 8.26 -8.44 8.47
C MET A 58 9.04 -7.17 8.12
N ALA A 59 10.29 -7.04 8.56
CA ALA A 59 11.14 -5.90 8.21
C ALA A 59 11.42 -5.85 6.69
N VAL A 60 11.67 -7.00 6.03
CA VAL A 60 11.79 -7.08 4.58
C VAL A 60 10.49 -6.61 3.91
N LEU A 61 9.35 -7.18 4.29
CA LEU A 61 8.06 -6.91 3.63
C LEU A 61 7.60 -5.46 3.83
N LEU A 62 7.79 -4.89 5.02
CA LEU A 62 7.49 -3.48 5.29
C LEU A 62 8.45 -2.54 4.57
N GLY A 63 9.73 -2.92 4.45
CA GLY A 63 10.70 -2.22 3.63
C GLY A 63 10.27 -2.16 2.17
N ILE A 64 9.83 -3.30 1.60
CA ILE A 64 9.29 -3.35 0.24
C ILE A 64 8.05 -2.47 0.12
N TYR A 65 7.12 -2.55 1.05
CA TYR A 65 5.88 -1.77 1.00
C TYR A 65 6.14 -0.28 0.87
N ASN A 66 6.86 0.28 1.84
CA ASN A 66 7.14 1.72 1.87
C ASN A 66 7.93 2.19 0.66
N SER A 67 8.98 1.46 0.31
CA SER A 67 9.88 1.87 -0.78
C SER A 67 9.26 1.67 -2.17
N ALA A 68 8.47 0.62 -2.38
CA ALA A 68 7.79 0.42 -3.66
C ALA A 68 6.71 1.47 -3.93
N ILE A 69 5.99 1.91 -2.89
CA ILE A 69 5.02 3.02 -3.01
C ILE A 69 5.73 4.32 -3.40
N TRP A 70 6.83 4.68 -2.72
CA TRP A 70 7.64 5.84 -3.06
C TRP A 70 8.25 5.74 -4.47
N ALA A 71 8.83 4.59 -4.81
CA ALA A 71 9.49 4.36 -6.09
C ALA A 71 8.50 4.35 -7.27
N GLY A 72 7.25 3.93 -7.04
CA GLY A 72 6.17 4.04 -8.01
C GLY A 72 5.89 5.48 -8.45
N GLY A 73 6.12 6.45 -7.57
CA GLY A 73 6.08 7.88 -7.89
C GLY A 73 7.17 8.30 -8.87
N ILE A 74 8.34 7.67 -8.86
CA ILE A 74 9.43 7.98 -9.79
C ILE A 74 9.01 7.71 -11.24
N SER A 75 8.44 6.52 -11.50
CA SER A 75 7.95 6.16 -12.84
C SER A 75 6.76 7.03 -13.26
N ALA A 76 5.84 7.32 -12.34
CA ALA A 76 4.71 8.22 -12.59
C ALA A 76 5.19 9.62 -13.01
N ILE A 77 6.17 10.18 -12.30
CA ILE A 77 6.73 11.51 -12.54
C ILE A 77 7.56 11.56 -13.82
N LEU A 78 8.46 10.59 -14.04
CA LEU A 78 9.41 10.64 -15.15
C LEU A 78 8.81 10.30 -16.51
N ILE A 79 7.97 9.27 -16.56
CA ILE A 79 7.50 8.68 -17.81
C ILE A 79 5.96 8.65 -17.92
N ASN A 80 5.25 9.33 -17.02
CA ASN A 80 3.79 9.37 -17.00
C ASN A 80 3.14 7.98 -17.00
N THR A 81 3.82 7.02 -16.38
CA THR A 81 3.37 5.63 -16.30
C THR A 81 3.26 5.25 -14.83
N PRO A 82 2.07 5.41 -14.21
CA PRO A 82 1.87 5.03 -12.83
C PRO A 82 2.01 3.51 -12.69
N VAL A 83 2.83 3.07 -11.74
CA VAL A 83 3.07 1.64 -11.45
C VAL A 83 1.93 1.05 -10.63
N SER A 84 1.32 1.88 -9.79
CA SER A 84 0.15 1.53 -8.99
C SER A 84 -0.93 2.61 -9.13
N PRO A 85 -2.19 2.29 -8.87
CA PRO A 85 -3.25 3.30 -8.84
C PRO A 85 -2.90 4.46 -7.89
N ALA A 86 -2.24 4.18 -6.78
CA ALA A 86 -1.81 5.18 -5.79
C ALA A 86 -0.86 6.25 -6.37
N SER A 87 -0.05 5.90 -7.37
CA SER A 87 0.88 6.84 -8.02
C SER A 87 0.24 7.67 -9.15
N ILE A 88 -1.03 7.41 -9.52
CA ILE A 88 -1.73 8.17 -10.58
C ILE A 88 -1.75 9.67 -10.28
N ALA A 89 -2.10 10.06 -9.06
CA ALA A 89 -2.22 11.46 -8.70
C ALA A 89 -0.88 12.23 -8.80
N GLN A 90 0.26 11.53 -8.68
CA GLN A 90 1.58 12.13 -8.83
C GLN A 90 1.90 12.50 -10.29
N THR A 91 1.23 11.88 -11.27
CA THR A 91 1.39 12.25 -12.69
C THR A 91 0.84 13.64 -12.99
N PHE A 92 -0.21 14.09 -12.27
CA PHE A 92 -0.93 15.32 -12.58
C PHE A 92 -0.03 16.56 -12.61
N ASP A 93 0.84 16.68 -11.61
CA ASP A 93 1.78 17.80 -11.52
C ASP A 93 3.24 17.36 -11.73
N GLY A 94 3.60 16.16 -11.26
CA GLY A 94 4.98 15.67 -11.33
C GLY A 94 5.50 15.51 -12.75
N TYR A 95 4.74 14.86 -13.61
CA TYR A 95 5.11 14.72 -15.02
C TYR A 95 5.16 16.07 -15.74
N TYR A 96 4.27 16.98 -15.39
CA TYR A 96 4.27 18.33 -15.96
C TYR A 96 5.52 19.12 -15.56
N MET A 97 6.00 18.98 -14.30
CA MET A 97 7.28 19.56 -13.87
C MET A 97 8.46 19.00 -14.66
N VAL A 98 8.44 17.70 -14.97
CA VAL A 98 9.45 17.05 -15.79
C VAL A 98 9.43 17.60 -17.21
N SER A 99 8.28 17.81 -17.83
CA SER A 99 8.13 18.42 -19.15
C SER A 99 8.63 19.86 -19.21
N GLN A 100 8.65 20.55 -18.06
CA GLN A 100 9.25 21.89 -17.89
C GLN A 100 10.78 21.84 -17.62
N GLY A 101 11.42 20.67 -17.64
CA GLY A 101 12.84 20.51 -17.34
C GLY A 101 13.19 20.47 -15.85
N LYS A 102 12.20 20.49 -14.94
CA LYS A 102 12.39 20.50 -13.46
C LYS A 102 12.49 19.08 -12.88
N VAL A 103 13.21 18.17 -13.53
CA VAL A 103 13.30 16.75 -13.17
C VAL A 103 13.79 16.54 -11.75
N LYS A 104 14.94 17.12 -11.40
CA LYS A 104 15.55 16.95 -10.08
C LYS A 104 14.62 17.46 -8.96
N LYS A 105 13.99 18.61 -9.18
CA LYS A 105 13.04 19.21 -8.24
C LYS A 105 11.85 18.27 -7.98
N ALA A 106 11.25 17.73 -9.04
CA ALA A 106 10.11 16.83 -8.94
C ALA A 106 10.47 15.54 -8.16
N LEU A 107 11.61 14.92 -8.47
CA LEU A 107 12.05 13.70 -7.77
C LEU A 107 12.40 13.94 -6.30
N ASN A 108 13.11 15.04 -6.01
CA ASN A 108 13.45 15.40 -4.63
C ASN A 108 12.18 15.74 -3.82
N MET A 109 11.21 16.40 -4.42
CA MET A 109 9.92 16.64 -3.80
C MET A 109 9.18 15.33 -3.50
N ASN A 110 9.11 14.41 -4.47
CA ASN A 110 8.53 13.10 -4.24
C ASN A 110 9.19 12.43 -3.02
N THR A 111 10.51 12.44 -2.94
CA THR A 111 11.25 11.81 -1.83
C THR A 111 10.96 12.49 -0.49
N ILE A 112 11.09 13.81 -0.41
CA ILE A 112 10.90 14.57 0.84
C ILE A 112 9.48 14.37 1.37
N TYR A 113 8.47 14.55 0.52
CA TYR A 113 7.08 14.48 0.96
C TYR A 113 6.60 13.05 1.20
N SER A 114 7.17 12.04 0.53
CA SER A 114 6.95 10.62 0.88
C SER A 114 7.53 10.28 2.26
N VAL A 115 8.71 10.78 2.59
CA VAL A 115 9.29 10.62 3.95
C VAL A 115 8.39 11.28 4.99
N ILE A 116 7.94 12.50 4.76
CA ILE A 116 7.01 13.20 5.67
C ILE A 116 5.71 12.40 5.83
N GLY A 117 5.14 11.91 4.72
CA GLY A 117 3.93 11.09 4.73
C GLY A 117 4.13 9.78 5.50
N GLY A 118 5.21 9.06 5.26
CA GLY A 118 5.55 7.82 5.97
C GLY A 118 5.70 8.05 7.48
N LEU A 119 6.39 9.12 7.90
CA LEU A 119 6.49 9.49 9.31
C LEU A 119 5.13 9.83 9.92
N MET A 120 4.28 10.58 9.22
CA MET A 120 2.93 10.88 9.69
C MET A 120 2.08 9.61 9.82
N GLY A 121 2.13 8.70 8.83
CA GLY A 121 1.47 7.41 8.89
C GLY A 121 1.96 6.56 10.06
N THR A 122 3.27 6.53 10.31
CA THR A 122 3.85 5.81 11.45
C THR A 122 3.38 6.39 12.79
N VAL A 123 3.31 7.71 12.92
CA VAL A 123 2.75 8.36 14.13
C VAL A 123 1.30 7.96 14.33
N VAL A 124 0.49 7.96 13.27
CA VAL A 124 -0.92 7.52 13.35
C VAL A 124 -0.99 6.05 13.78
N LEU A 125 -0.17 5.17 13.19
CA LEU A 125 -0.10 3.76 13.58
C LEU A 125 0.21 3.60 15.07
N ILE A 126 1.23 4.27 15.58
CA ILE A 126 1.64 4.17 17.00
C ILE A 126 0.56 4.70 17.94
N VAL A 127 -0.01 5.86 17.62
CA VAL A 127 -0.97 6.54 18.49
C VAL A 127 -2.33 5.84 18.51
N PHE A 128 -2.81 5.37 17.35
CA PHE A 128 -4.18 4.86 17.21
C PHE A 128 -4.30 3.34 17.34
N SER A 129 -3.22 2.55 17.18
CA SER A 129 -3.33 1.09 17.24
C SER A 129 -3.87 0.61 18.58
N PHE A 130 -3.33 1.06 19.70
CA PHE A 130 -3.81 0.65 21.02
C PHE A 130 -5.27 1.08 21.33
N PRO A 131 -5.67 2.34 21.09
CA PRO A 131 -7.07 2.75 21.26
C PRO A 131 -8.03 1.95 20.40
N VAL A 132 -7.70 1.72 19.13
CA VAL A 132 -8.54 0.95 18.19
C VAL A 132 -8.63 -0.52 18.62
N ALA A 133 -7.51 -1.15 19.00
CA ALA A 133 -7.48 -2.52 19.49
C ALA A 133 -8.34 -2.67 20.76
N ARG A 134 -8.20 -1.75 21.72
CA ARG A 134 -9.04 -1.75 22.95
C ARG A 134 -10.52 -1.58 22.65
N PHE A 135 -10.86 -0.77 21.66
CA PHE A 135 -12.25 -0.62 21.22
C PHE A 135 -12.75 -1.92 20.58
N ALA A 136 -11.94 -2.55 19.72
CA ALA A 136 -12.28 -3.79 19.04
C ALA A 136 -12.44 -4.97 20.00
N LEU A 137 -11.71 -5.02 21.12
CA LEU A 137 -11.89 -6.03 22.17
C LEU A 137 -13.27 -5.97 22.86
N LYS A 138 -14.01 -4.89 22.70
CA LYS A 138 -15.39 -4.77 23.22
C LYS A 138 -16.42 -5.38 22.27
N PHE A 139 -16.02 -5.79 21.09
CA PHE A 139 -16.90 -6.39 20.09
C PHE A 139 -17.29 -7.80 20.52
N GLY A 140 -18.58 -8.03 20.62
CA GLY A 140 -19.14 -9.36 20.79
C GLY A 140 -19.37 -10.06 19.44
N PRO A 141 -19.93 -11.28 19.46
CA PRO A 141 -20.22 -12.03 18.24
C PRO A 141 -21.06 -11.28 17.20
N PRO A 142 -22.08 -10.46 17.57
CA PRO A 142 -22.85 -9.69 16.59
C PRO A 142 -22.02 -8.62 15.88
N GLU A 143 -21.15 -7.92 16.63
CA GLU A 143 -20.28 -6.88 16.07
C GLU A 143 -19.21 -7.50 15.15
N MET A 144 -18.66 -8.65 15.53
CA MET A 144 -17.71 -9.39 14.68
C MET A 144 -18.37 -9.86 13.38
N PHE A 145 -19.61 -10.32 13.42
CA PHE A 145 -20.38 -10.66 12.21
C PHE A 145 -20.62 -9.42 11.34
N ALA A 146 -21.01 -8.29 11.94
CA ALA A 146 -21.17 -7.04 11.21
C ALA A 146 -19.87 -6.56 10.56
N MET A 147 -18.72 -6.71 11.25
CA MET A 147 -17.40 -6.41 10.70
C MET A 147 -17.03 -7.32 9.52
N ALA A 148 -17.36 -8.61 9.60
CA ALA A 148 -17.16 -9.53 8.49
C ALA A 148 -18.00 -9.13 7.26
N LEU A 149 -19.28 -8.80 7.46
CA LEU A 149 -20.15 -8.30 6.39
C LEU A 149 -19.65 -6.98 5.82
N PHE A 150 -19.14 -6.07 6.66
CA PHE A 150 -18.54 -4.83 6.22
C PHE A 150 -17.30 -5.10 5.36
N GLY A 151 -16.39 -5.99 5.79
CA GLY A 151 -15.22 -6.41 5.01
C GLY A 151 -15.61 -7.00 3.66
N LEU A 152 -16.64 -7.87 3.62
CA LEU A 152 -17.17 -8.41 2.38
C LEU A 152 -17.78 -7.34 1.47
N SER A 153 -18.48 -6.35 2.03
CA SER A 153 -19.06 -5.25 1.24
C SER A 153 -17.99 -4.37 0.57
N MET A 154 -16.80 -4.26 1.19
CA MET A 154 -15.68 -3.49 0.64
C MET A 154 -15.10 -4.09 -0.64
N MET A 155 -15.31 -5.39 -0.91
CA MET A 155 -14.95 -6.00 -2.20
C MET A 155 -15.58 -5.27 -3.39
N ILE A 156 -16.77 -4.71 -3.20
CA ILE A 156 -17.47 -3.91 -4.21
C ILE A 156 -16.70 -2.64 -4.51
N GLY A 157 -16.19 -1.95 -3.48
CA GLY A 157 -15.40 -0.73 -3.62
C GLY A 157 -14.08 -0.96 -4.37
N VAL A 158 -13.40 -2.07 -4.08
CA VAL A 158 -12.11 -2.42 -4.73
C VAL A 158 -12.28 -2.87 -6.19
N SER A 159 -13.49 -3.25 -6.61
CA SER A 159 -13.75 -3.79 -7.96
C SER A 159 -13.65 -2.76 -9.11
N GLY A 160 -13.29 -1.51 -8.84
CA GLY A 160 -13.06 -0.50 -9.89
C GLY A 160 -14.26 -0.25 -10.81
N GLY A 161 -15.49 -0.32 -10.29
CA GLY A 161 -16.74 -0.14 -11.04
C GLY A 161 -17.32 -1.44 -11.64
N TYR A 162 -16.63 -2.57 -11.57
CA TYR A 162 -17.13 -3.88 -12.03
C TYR A 162 -17.77 -4.68 -10.89
N ILE A 163 -18.86 -4.16 -10.32
CA ILE A 163 -19.52 -4.72 -9.12
C ILE A 163 -19.78 -6.23 -9.24
N LEU A 164 -20.30 -6.68 -10.38
CA LEU A 164 -20.62 -8.09 -10.59
C LEU A 164 -19.37 -8.98 -10.55
N LYS A 165 -18.27 -8.53 -11.14
CA LYS A 165 -16.99 -9.26 -11.10
C LYS A 165 -16.43 -9.34 -9.67
N GLY A 166 -16.52 -8.24 -8.90
CA GLY A 166 -16.13 -8.21 -7.50
C GLY A 166 -16.93 -9.17 -6.63
N LEU A 167 -18.27 -9.18 -6.80
CA LEU A 167 -19.16 -10.11 -6.10
C LEU A 167 -18.88 -11.58 -6.45
N LEU A 168 -18.68 -11.89 -7.74
CA LEU A 168 -18.32 -13.23 -8.18
C LEU A 168 -16.97 -13.68 -7.61
N ALA A 169 -15.96 -12.81 -7.65
CA ALA A 169 -14.64 -13.11 -7.07
C ALA A 169 -14.74 -13.36 -5.56
N GLY A 170 -15.51 -12.54 -4.85
CA GLY A 170 -15.75 -12.72 -3.42
C GLY A 170 -16.50 -14.01 -3.10
N ALA A 171 -17.54 -14.33 -3.87
CA ALA A 171 -18.26 -15.59 -3.70
C ALA A 171 -17.36 -16.82 -3.94
N LEU A 172 -16.49 -16.75 -4.96
CA LEU A 172 -15.49 -17.80 -5.22
C LEU A 172 -14.48 -17.90 -4.06
N GLY A 173 -14.01 -16.76 -3.53
CA GLY A 173 -13.13 -16.75 -2.35
C GLY A 173 -13.78 -17.38 -1.13
N LEU A 174 -15.03 -17.04 -0.84
CA LEU A 174 -15.81 -17.65 0.24
C LEU A 174 -15.99 -19.17 0.02
N MET A 175 -16.26 -19.59 -1.20
CA MET A 175 -16.39 -21.02 -1.52
C MET A 175 -15.06 -21.74 -1.27
N VAL A 176 -13.94 -21.17 -1.71
CA VAL A 176 -12.60 -21.75 -1.48
C VAL A 176 -12.30 -21.82 0.02
N SER A 177 -12.68 -20.83 0.81
CA SER A 177 -12.44 -20.82 2.25
C SER A 177 -13.24 -21.89 3.03
N THR A 178 -14.28 -22.48 2.42
CA THR A 178 -15.05 -23.58 3.03
C THR A 178 -14.48 -24.97 2.75
N ILE A 179 -13.42 -25.07 1.94
CA ILE A 179 -12.75 -26.36 1.67
C ILE A 179 -11.98 -26.78 2.91
N GLY A 180 -12.12 -28.04 3.32
CA GLY A 180 -11.43 -28.60 4.46
C GLY A 180 -12.34 -29.08 5.58
N MET A 181 -11.80 -29.19 6.78
CA MET A 181 -12.55 -29.62 7.95
C MET A 181 -13.19 -28.43 8.65
N ASP A 182 -14.49 -28.50 8.88
CA ASP A 182 -15.20 -27.50 9.66
C ASP A 182 -14.72 -27.52 11.12
N PRO A 183 -14.17 -26.42 11.64
CA PRO A 183 -13.65 -26.36 13.01
C PRO A 183 -14.73 -26.54 14.11
N MET A 184 -16.01 -26.32 13.79
CA MET A 184 -17.11 -26.44 14.74
C MET A 184 -17.66 -27.86 14.80
N THR A 185 -17.83 -28.50 13.66
CA THR A 185 -18.50 -29.80 13.53
C THR A 185 -17.56 -30.96 13.24
N GLY A 186 -16.30 -30.68 12.84
CA GLY A 186 -15.36 -31.69 12.38
C GLY A 186 -15.72 -32.35 11.04
N SER A 187 -16.79 -31.87 10.37
CA SER A 187 -17.23 -32.44 9.10
C SER A 187 -16.32 -31.96 7.96
N LEU A 188 -16.01 -32.90 7.04
CA LEU A 188 -15.22 -32.59 5.84
C LEU A 188 -16.11 -31.96 4.77
N ARG A 189 -15.66 -30.81 4.23
CA ARG A 189 -16.35 -30.08 3.16
C ARG A 189 -15.46 -29.99 1.93
N PHE A 190 -15.98 -30.39 0.79
CA PHE A 190 -15.34 -30.29 -0.54
C PHE A 190 -13.92 -30.89 -0.63
N THR A 191 -13.59 -31.88 0.21
CA THR A 191 -12.29 -32.57 0.19
C THR A 191 -12.20 -33.67 -0.86
N PHE A 192 -13.33 -34.10 -1.42
CA PHE A 192 -13.45 -35.16 -2.44
C PHE A 192 -12.70 -36.46 -2.08
N GLY A 193 -12.57 -36.74 -0.79
CA GLY A 193 -11.84 -37.91 -0.27
C GLY A 193 -10.32 -37.78 -0.26
N ASN A 194 -9.77 -36.60 -0.56
CA ASN A 194 -8.33 -36.36 -0.53
C ASN A 194 -7.93 -35.89 0.87
N MET A 195 -7.07 -36.66 1.53
CA MET A 195 -6.57 -36.34 2.88
C MET A 195 -5.77 -35.04 2.93
N ASN A 196 -5.05 -34.67 1.87
CA ASN A 196 -4.27 -33.44 1.80
C ASN A 196 -5.17 -32.17 1.76
N MET A 197 -6.46 -32.33 1.51
CA MET A 197 -7.43 -31.21 1.52
C MET A 197 -8.16 -31.08 2.85
N MET A 198 -7.83 -31.88 3.87
CA MET A 198 -8.49 -31.81 5.18
C MET A 198 -8.16 -30.51 5.90
N ASP A 199 -6.94 -30.00 5.76
CA ASP A 199 -6.49 -28.73 6.35
C ASP A 199 -6.94 -27.51 5.53
N GLY A 200 -7.69 -27.73 4.46
CA GLY A 200 -8.14 -26.68 3.55
C GLY A 200 -7.07 -26.22 2.56
N ILE A 201 -7.29 -25.06 1.96
CA ILE A 201 -6.31 -24.41 1.08
C ILE A 201 -5.70 -23.25 1.85
N GLU A 202 -4.39 -23.29 2.06
CA GLU A 202 -3.69 -22.24 2.78
C GLU A 202 -3.86 -20.88 2.09
N PHE A 203 -4.20 -19.87 2.88
CA PHE A 203 -4.43 -18.50 2.42
C PHE A 203 -3.24 -17.95 1.63
N VAL A 204 -2.00 -18.21 2.08
CA VAL A 204 -0.78 -17.74 1.42
C VAL A 204 -0.63 -18.30 0.00
N VAL A 205 -0.93 -19.58 -0.18
CA VAL A 205 -0.88 -20.24 -1.50
C VAL A 205 -1.85 -19.58 -2.47
N VAL A 206 -3.08 -19.30 -2.01
CA VAL A 206 -4.09 -18.58 -2.79
C VAL A 206 -3.60 -17.17 -3.14
N MET A 207 -3.05 -16.44 -2.17
CA MET A 207 -2.56 -15.08 -2.39
C MET A 207 -1.43 -15.02 -3.41
N VAL A 208 -0.41 -15.85 -3.26
CA VAL A 208 0.72 -15.91 -4.20
C VAL A 208 0.23 -16.31 -5.60
N GLY A 209 -0.66 -17.30 -5.68
CA GLY A 209 -1.25 -17.74 -6.95
C GLY A 209 -2.07 -16.64 -7.63
N MET A 210 -2.99 -16.03 -6.90
CA MET A 210 -3.89 -15.01 -7.46
C MET A 210 -3.17 -13.72 -7.84
N PHE A 211 -2.32 -13.18 -6.96
CA PHE A 211 -1.60 -11.95 -7.25
C PHE A 211 -0.40 -12.19 -8.18
N GLY A 212 0.42 -13.21 -7.92
CA GLY A 212 1.59 -13.49 -8.74
C GLY A 212 1.23 -13.93 -10.16
N VAL A 213 0.46 -15.01 -10.30
CA VAL A 213 0.08 -15.54 -11.61
C VAL A 213 -0.91 -14.61 -12.32
N GLY A 214 -1.86 -14.02 -11.57
CA GLY A 214 -2.83 -13.08 -12.13
C GLY A 214 -2.15 -11.88 -12.78
N GLU A 215 -1.15 -11.30 -12.14
CA GLU A 215 -0.40 -10.15 -12.67
C GLU A 215 0.45 -10.53 -13.89
N VAL A 216 1.12 -11.68 -13.87
CA VAL A 216 1.87 -12.19 -15.03
C VAL A 216 0.95 -12.34 -16.25
N LEU A 217 -0.23 -12.93 -16.09
CA LEU A 217 -1.22 -13.05 -17.15
C LEU A 217 -1.72 -11.70 -17.65
N PHE A 218 -1.96 -10.76 -16.74
CA PHE A 218 -2.38 -9.40 -17.07
C PHE A 218 -1.31 -8.64 -17.88
N GLN A 219 -0.03 -8.76 -17.49
CA GLN A 219 1.07 -8.14 -18.23
C GLN A 219 1.26 -8.74 -19.63
N ILE A 220 1.14 -10.06 -19.77
CA ILE A 220 1.20 -10.72 -21.07
C ILE A 220 0.10 -10.18 -21.99
N SER A 221 -1.11 -9.97 -21.45
CA SER A 221 -2.23 -9.43 -22.23
C SER A 221 -2.04 -7.96 -22.66
N LYS A 222 -1.35 -7.15 -21.84
CA LYS A 222 -1.10 -5.72 -22.12
C LYS A 222 0.12 -5.42 -22.99
N ARG A 223 1.09 -6.33 -23.07
CA ARG A 223 2.37 -6.11 -23.75
C ARG A 223 2.23 -5.64 -25.22
N SER A 224 1.13 -5.94 -25.86
CA SER A 224 0.87 -5.54 -27.28
C SER A 224 0.55 -4.05 -27.46
N GLU A 225 0.07 -3.35 -26.44
CA GLU A 225 -0.31 -1.93 -26.54
C GLU A 225 0.78 -0.94 -26.07
N GLU A 226 1.60 -1.33 -25.09
CA GLU A 226 2.62 -0.46 -24.50
C GLU A 226 3.83 -0.22 -25.40
N ASP A 227 4.22 -1.17 -26.24
CA ASP A 227 5.39 -1.03 -27.15
C ASP A 227 5.23 0.10 -28.17
N LYS A 228 3.99 0.51 -28.46
CA LYS A 228 3.70 1.64 -29.35
C LYS A 228 3.87 3.01 -28.69
N LYS A 229 3.68 3.13 -27.37
CA LYS A 229 3.79 4.40 -26.63
C LYS A 229 5.22 4.74 -26.20
N LYS A 230 6.07 3.75 -25.95
CA LYS A 230 7.46 3.96 -25.46
C LYS A 230 8.39 4.65 -26.46
N ARG A 231 8.10 4.65 -27.75
CA ARG A 231 8.96 5.30 -28.78
C ARG A 231 8.88 6.82 -28.82
N GLN A 232 7.93 7.46 -28.17
CA GLN A 232 7.73 8.93 -28.25
C GLN A 232 8.32 9.74 -27.07
N GLN A 233 8.87 9.09 -26.02
CA GLN A 233 9.20 9.77 -24.76
C GLN A 233 10.70 10.03 -24.51
N ALA A 234 11.57 9.81 -25.46
CA ALA A 234 13.02 9.79 -25.26
C ALA A 234 13.77 11.12 -25.47
N GLN A 235 13.20 12.27 -25.09
CA GLN A 235 13.99 13.52 -25.04
C GLN A 235 13.54 14.39 -23.86
N ILE A 236 14.00 14.06 -22.66
CA ILE A 236 13.89 14.97 -21.51
C ILE A 236 15.22 15.70 -21.38
N ALA A 237 15.28 16.94 -21.85
CA ALA A 237 16.41 17.83 -21.60
C ALA A 237 16.46 18.18 -20.12
N SER A 238 17.42 17.63 -19.40
CA SER A 238 17.63 17.92 -17.98
C SER A 238 18.26 19.31 -17.80
N ASN A 239 17.44 20.31 -17.53
CA ASN A 239 17.92 21.59 -17.06
C ASN A 239 18.09 21.50 -15.53
N THR A 240 19.34 21.55 -15.04
CA THR A 240 19.73 21.15 -13.69
C THR A 240 19.70 22.29 -12.66
N ALA A 241 19.14 23.44 -12.97
CA ALA A 241 19.28 24.66 -12.17
C ALA A 241 18.56 24.63 -10.80
N GLU A 242 17.42 23.92 -10.67
CA GLU A 242 16.67 23.85 -9.42
C GLU A 242 16.54 22.38 -8.95
N ALA A 243 17.35 22.01 -7.95
CA ALA A 243 17.30 20.67 -7.37
C ALA A 243 16.25 20.51 -6.25
N PHE A 244 15.91 21.58 -5.53
CA PHE A 244 15.00 21.58 -4.40
C PHE A 244 13.93 22.64 -4.54
N PRO A 245 12.77 22.47 -3.87
CA PRO A 245 11.78 23.53 -3.79
C PRO A 245 12.35 24.75 -3.06
N ALA A 246 11.99 25.95 -3.52
CA ALA A 246 12.40 27.18 -2.84
C ALA A 246 11.83 27.21 -1.40
N ALA A 247 12.50 27.86 -0.46
CA ALA A 247 12.06 27.93 0.93
C ALA A 247 10.62 28.47 1.09
N LYS A 248 10.20 29.38 0.19
CA LYS A 248 8.83 29.90 0.15
C LYS A 248 7.82 28.83 -0.29
N GLU A 249 8.16 28.01 -1.29
CA GLU A 249 7.34 26.91 -1.78
C GLU A 249 7.19 25.84 -0.71
N PHE A 250 8.31 25.50 -0.03
CA PHE A 250 8.30 24.54 1.07
C PHE A 250 7.41 25.04 2.23
N LYS A 251 7.55 26.27 2.67
CA LYS A 251 6.66 26.86 3.69
C LYS A 251 5.18 26.85 3.27
N GLY A 252 4.90 27.13 2.01
CA GLY A 252 3.55 27.13 1.46
C GLY A 252 2.90 25.75 1.41
N SER A 253 3.71 24.66 1.36
CA SER A 253 3.22 23.29 1.29
C SER A 253 3.03 22.62 2.66
N VAL A 254 3.60 23.15 3.74
CA VAL A 254 3.57 22.53 5.08
C VAL A 254 2.14 22.26 5.57
N ILE A 255 1.28 23.28 5.54
CA ILE A 255 -0.10 23.14 6.03
C ILE A 255 -0.92 22.19 5.15
N PRO A 256 -0.98 22.34 3.81
CA PRO A 256 -1.67 21.38 2.95
C PRO A 256 -1.17 19.95 3.13
N THR A 257 0.15 19.76 3.23
CA THR A 257 0.75 18.43 3.41
C THR A 257 0.38 17.81 4.76
N ALA A 258 0.40 18.58 5.84
CA ALA A 258 0.01 18.10 7.17
C ALA A 258 -1.47 17.67 7.21
N ILE A 259 -2.36 18.48 6.65
CA ILE A 259 -3.80 18.17 6.58
C ILE A 259 -4.01 16.92 5.70
N CYS A 260 -3.40 16.88 4.52
CA CYS A 260 -3.55 15.76 3.59
C CYS A 260 -2.95 14.47 4.14
N GLY A 261 -1.81 14.52 4.83
CA GLY A 261 -1.23 13.36 5.49
C GLY A 261 -2.16 12.77 6.56
N ALA A 262 -2.78 13.64 7.40
CA ALA A 262 -3.76 13.20 8.39
C ALA A 262 -5.02 12.60 7.74
N ILE A 263 -5.59 13.26 6.73
CA ILE A 263 -6.75 12.76 5.99
C ILE A 263 -6.42 11.41 5.33
N SER A 264 -5.24 11.29 4.72
CA SER A 264 -4.81 10.06 4.04
C SER A 264 -4.64 8.89 5.02
N ALA A 265 -4.10 9.13 6.20
CA ALA A 265 -4.01 8.09 7.22
C ALA A 265 -5.40 7.62 7.68
N VAL A 266 -6.37 8.54 7.81
CA VAL A 266 -7.77 8.17 8.12
C VAL A 266 -8.40 7.39 6.96
N ILE A 267 -8.19 7.83 5.71
CA ILE A 267 -8.69 7.10 4.52
C ILE A 267 -8.06 5.70 4.48
N GLY A 268 -6.75 5.57 4.72
CA GLY A 268 -6.06 4.28 4.77
C GLY A 268 -6.63 3.33 5.81
N ALA A 269 -7.16 3.85 6.92
CA ALA A 269 -7.84 3.04 7.93
C ALA A 269 -9.22 2.55 7.48
N VAL A 270 -9.78 3.07 6.40
CA VAL A 270 -11.03 2.56 5.82
C VAL A 270 -10.70 1.41 4.87
N PRO A 271 -11.16 0.17 5.15
CA PRO A 271 -10.84 -0.99 4.34
C PRO A 271 -11.19 -0.80 2.87
N GLY A 272 -10.28 -1.20 1.98
CA GLY A 272 -10.49 -1.18 0.54
C GLY A 272 -10.39 0.19 -0.15
N THR A 273 -10.12 1.28 0.58
CA THR A 273 -9.99 2.61 -0.04
C THR A 273 -8.59 2.87 -0.60
N GLY A 274 -7.55 2.32 0.03
CA GLY A 274 -6.17 2.39 -0.46
C GLY A 274 -5.60 3.80 -0.67
N GLY A 275 -4.33 3.84 -1.11
CA GLY A 275 -3.62 5.09 -1.42
C GLY A 275 -4.15 5.83 -2.64
N ASP A 276 -4.84 5.13 -3.51
CA ASP A 276 -5.36 5.63 -4.79
C ASP A 276 -6.36 6.76 -4.57
N ILE A 277 -7.35 6.50 -3.73
CA ILE A 277 -8.42 7.44 -3.41
C ILE A 277 -7.87 8.58 -2.56
N ALA A 278 -7.01 8.28 -1.59
CA ALA A 278 -6.43 9.26 -0.69
C ALA A 278 -5.65 10.35 -1.44
N ALA A 279 -4.75 9.94 -2.35
CA ALA A 279 -3.92 10.87 -3.11
C ALA A 279 -4.74 11.78 -4.04
N ILE A 280 -5.77 11.24 -4.71
CA ILE A 280 -6.65 12.00 -5.60
C ILE A 280 -7.50 13.00 -4.81
N ILE A 281 -8.08 12.56 -3.68
CA ILE A 281 -8.87 13.46 -2.80
C ILE A 281 -7.99 14.59 -2.28
N CYS A 282 -6.79 14.29 -1.81
CA CYS A 282 -5.86 15.30 -1.29
C CYS A 282 -5.48 16.31 -2.36
N TRP A 283 -5.19 15.85 -3.58
CA TRP A 283 -4.90 16.74 -4.69
C TRP A 283 -6.08 17.66 -5.01
N GLN A 284 -7.29 17.09 -5.12
CA GLN A 284 -8.50 17.84 -5.44
C GLN A 284 -8.84 18.86 -4.35
N GLN A 285 -8.76 18.47 -3.08
CA GLN A 285 -9.05 19.38 -1.97
C GLN A 285 -8.00 20.51 -1.90
N THR A 286 -6.73 20.18 -2.06
CA THR A 286 -5.68 21.21 -2.07
C THR A 286 -5.87 22.19 -3.22
N LYS A 287 -6.27 21.71 -4.41
CA LYS A 287 -6.64 22.57 -5.53
C LYS A 287 -7.80 23.50 -5.18
N ASN A 288 -8.88 22.96 -4.60
CA ASN A 288 -10.09 23.73 -4.28
C ASN A 288 -9.83 24.84 -3.25
N PHE A 289 -8.94 24.59 -2.28
CA PHE A 289 -8.58 25.57 -1.24
C PHE A 289 -7.35 26.41 -1.59
N SER A 290 -6.73 26.20 -2.76
CA SER A 290 -5.57 26.98 -3.19
C SER A 290 -5.97 28.39 -3.61
N LYS A 291 -5.07 29.35 -3.40
CA LYS A 291 -5.18 30.69 -3.97
C LYS A 291 -4.93 30.72 -5.48
N HIS A 292 -4.27 29.69 -6.01
CA HIS A 292 -3.88 29.54 -7.42
C HIS A 292 -4.31 28.17 -7.94
N PRO A 293 -5.63 27.87 -8.03
CA PRO A 293 -6.12 26.57 -8.48
C PRO A 293 -5.79 26.27 -9.96
N GLU A 294 -5.48 27.29 -10.74
CA GLU A 294 -5.12 27.22 -12.15
C GLU A 294 -3.73 26.61 -12.41
N GLU A 295 -2.87 26.56 -11.39
CA GLU A 295 -1.54 25.93 -11.46
C GLU A 295 -1.60 24.40 -11.36
N PHE A 296 -2.67 23.88 -10.72
CA PHE A 296 -2.84 22.44 -10.51
C PHE A 296 -3.10 21.72 -11.84
N GLY A 297 -2.37 20.65 -12.08
CA GLY A 297 -2.29 19.94 -13.36
C GLY A 297 -1.33 20.58 -14.36
N LYS A 298 -0.55 21.60 -13.95
CA LYS A 298 0.46 22.27 -14.76
C LYS A 298 1.84 22.35 -14.08
N GLY A 299 2.05 21.50 -13.09
CA GLY A 299 3.30 21.44 -12.33
C GLY A 299 3.26 22.19 -11.01
N ALA A 300 2.12 22.22 -10.35
CA ALA A 300 1.96 22.81 -9.03
C ALA A 300 2.81 22.09 -7.98
N VAL A 301 3.66 22.84 -7.27
CA VAL A 301 4.50 22.32 -6.19
C VAL A 301 3.64 21.69 -5.09
N ASN A 302 2.56 22.35 -4.68
CA ASN A 302 1.64 21.85 -3.67
C ASN A 302 0.90 20.59 -4.14
N GLY A 303 0.56 20.47 -5.43
CA GLY A 303 -0.10 19.30 -5.99
C GLY A 303 0.77 18.06 -5.87
N LEU A 304 2.05 18.15 -6.26
CA LEU A 304 3.00 17.03 -6.11
C LEU A 304 3.33 16.75 -4.63
N ALA A 305 3.47 17.77 -3.81
CA ALA A 305 3.77 17.63 -2.38
C ALA A 305 2.68 16.81 -1.65
N VAL A 306 1.41 17.19 -1.82
CA VAL A 306 0.31 16.52 -1.12
C VAL A 306 0.06 15.11 -1.63
N THR A 307 0.22 14.85 -2.93
CA THR A 307 0.04 13.51 -3.49
C THR A 307 1.14 12.55 -3.05
N SER A 308 2.40 13.00 -3.01
CA SER A 308 3.52 12.19 -2.52
C SER A 308 3.42 11.92 -1.02
N CYS A 309 2.99 12.90 -0.23
CA CYS A 309 2.74 12.70 1.20
C CYS A 309 1.57 11.74 1.44
N ALA A 310 0.45 11.97 0.79
CA ALA A 310 -0.77 11.16 0.93
C ALA A 310 -0.51 9.69 0.64
N ASN A 311 0.24 9.41 -0.43
CA ASN A 311 0.55 8.07 -0.90
C ASN A 311 1.32 7.23 0.14
N ASN A 312 2.20 7.83 0.94
CA ASN A 312 2.91 7.13 1.99
C ASN A 312 2.23 7.23 3.36
N ALA A 313 1.49 8.30 3.65
CA ALA A 313 0.77 8.44 4.91
C ALA A 313 -0.37 7.43 5.07
N VAL A 314 -1.00 7.04 3.98
CA VAL A 314 -2.08 6.04 3.95
C VAL A 314 -1.64 4.68 4.50
N ILE A 315 -0.35 4.32 4.35
CA ILE A 315 0.22 3.06 4.83
C ILE A 315 -0.03 2.87 6.33
N GLY A 316 0.19 3.92 7.12
CA GLY A 316 -0.01 3.86 8.57
C GLY A 316 -1.47 3.57 8.97
N GLY A 317 -2.43 4.17 8.25
CA GLY A 317 -3.85 3.87 8.45
C GLY A 317 -4.20 2.43 8.09
N ALA A 318 -3.78 1.97 6.90
CA ALA A 318 -4.00 0.60 6.44
C ALA A 318 -3.38 -0.46 7.36
N MET A 319 -2.18 -0.19 7.87
CA MET A 319 -1.53 -1.03 8.88
C MET A 319 -2.27 -1.03 10.22
N THR A 320 -2.82 0.11 10.63
CA THR A 320 -3.58 0.21 11.87
C THR A 320 -4.78 -0.74 11.85
N THR A 321 -5.61 -0.70 10.83
CA THR A 321 -6.80 -1.58 10.73
C THR A 321 -6.42 -3.03 10.49
N MET A 322 -5.40 -3.29 9.70
CA MET A 322 -4.87 -4.65 9.49
C MET A 322 -4.44 -5.28 10.82
N MET A 323 -3.64 -4.59 11.61
CA MET A 323 -3.11 -5.15 12.86
C MET A 323 -4.16 -5.21 13.97
N THR A 324 -5.06 -4.24 14.06
CA THR A 324 -6.01 -4.12 15.17
C THR A 324 -7.34 -4.84 14.95
N LEU A 325 -7.81 -4.89 13.70
CA LEU A 325 -9.11 -5.48 13.34
C LEU A 325 -8.95 -6.76 12.51
N GLY A 326 -7.75 -7.04 11.99
CA GLY A 326 -7.54 -8.16 11.05
C GLY A 326 -8.17 -7.90 9.68
N ILE A 327 -8.49 -6.65 9.36
CA ILE A 327 -9.13 -6.28 8.09
C ILE A 327 -8.13 -5.49 7.27
N PRO A 328 -7.82 -5.92 6.02
CA PRO A 328 -6.86 -5.23 5.19
C PRO A 328 -7.39 -3.87 4.73
N GLY A 329 -6.56 -2.82 4.82
CA GLY A 329 -6.85 -1.49 4.29
C GLY A 329 -6.71 -1.43 2.77
N ASP A 330 -5.79 -2.23 2.22
CA ASP A 330 -5.47 -2.31 0.79
C ASP A 330 -4.96 -3.69 0.38
N GLY A 331 -4.60 -3.86 -0.91
CA GLY A 331 -4.09 -5.14 -1.42
C GLY A 331 -2.76 -5.57 -0.81
N VAL A 332 -1.91 -4.62 -0.39
CA VAL A 332 -0.62 -4.94 0.25
C VAL A 332 -0.84 -5.49 1.65
N THR A 333 -1.67 -4.83 2.44
CA THR A 333 -2.01 -5.28 3.80
C THR A 333 -2.76 -6.61 3.79
N ALA A 334 -3.53 -6.91 2.73
CA ALA A 334 -4.13 -8.23 2.56
C ALA A 334 -3.05 -9.34 2.45
N VAL A 335 -1.98 -9.12 1.67
CA VAL A 335 -0.87 -10.08 1.58
C VAL A 335 -0.09 -10.16 2.90
N LEU A 336 0.11 -9.03 3.58
CA LEU A 336 0.79 -8.98 4.88
C LEU A 336 0.04 -9.76 5.97
N ILE A 337 -1.30 -9.80 5.94
CA ILE A 337 -2.10 -10.68 6.82
C ILE A 337 -1.65 -12.12 6.63
N GLY A 338 -1.56 -12.59 5.37
CA GLY A 338 -1.08 -13.94 5.08
C GLY A 338 0.33 -14.20 5.59
N SER A 339 1.21 -13.23 5.45
CA SER A 339 2.59 -13.32 5.96
C SER A 339 2.63 -13.43 7.48
N LEU A 340 1.81 -12.66 8.21
CA LEU A 340 1.69 -12.74 9.66
C LEU A 340 1.15 -14.10 10.09
N MET A 341 0.13 -14.62 9.39
CA MET A 341 -0.43 -15.94 9.69
C MET A 341 0.58 -17.07 9.46
N MET A 342 1.46 -16.97 8.46
CA MET A 342 2.57 -17.92 8.26
C MET A 342 3.51 -17.98 9.47
N TYR A 343 3.71 -16.87 10.15
CA TYR A 343 4.51 -16.81 11.39
C TYR A 343 3.71 -17.18 12.65
N GLY A 344 2.47 -17.70 12.50
CA GLY A 344 1.60 -18.04 13.63
C GLY A 344 1.00 -16.84 14.35
N MET A 345 1.14 -15.64 13.79
CA MET A 345 0.57 -14.41 14.33
C MET A 345 -0.77 -14.12 13.67
N GLN A 346 -1.85 -14.06 14.45
CA GLN A 346 -3.16 -13.70 13.92
C GLN A 346 -3.40 -12.20 14.08
N PRO A 347 -3.48 -11.44 12.95
CA PRO A 347 -3.84 -10.03 13.01
C PRO A 347 -5.24 -9.85 13.62
N GLY A 348 -5.35 -8.86 14.49
CA GLY A 348 -6.60 -8.59 15.21
C GLY A 348 -6.35 -8.03 16.60
N PRO A 349 -7.44 -7.78 17.37
CA PRO A 349 -7.34 -7.11 18.67
C PRO A 349 -6.52 -7.91 19.70
N MET A 350 -6.42 -9.23 19.52
CA MET A 350 -5.65 -10.13 20.40
C MET A 350 -4.13 -10.02 20.22
N MET A 351 -3.67 -9.28 19.22
CA MET A 351 -2.25 -9.07 18.94
C MET A 351 -1.63 -8.00 19.87
N PHE A 352 -2.45 -7.20 20.54
CA PHE A 352 -2.10 -6.14 21.45
C PHE A 352 -2.47 -6.51 22.90
#